data_5547966a662719b1d68767f694630474
#
_entry.id   5547966a662719b1d68767f694630474
#
_cell.length_a   1.000
_cell.length_b   1.000
_cell.length_c   1.000
_cell.angle_alpha   90.00
_cell.angle_beta   90.00
_cell.angle_gamma   90.00
#
_symmetry.space_group_name_H-M   'P 1'
#
loop_
_entity.id
_entity.type
_entity.pdbx_description
1 polymer ?
#
loop_
_entity_poly.entity_id
_entity_poly.type
_entity_poly.pdbx_seq_one_letter_code
_entity_poly.pdbx_strand_id
1 'polypeptide(L)'
;MERLLSRGISVPALYSVNISDNSLLMEYIDGSTLEKALREKDFKNHLVKTAELLTMIHSCNVVHGDPTTSNFLVTDKIHVIDFGLSSISEDDEDRASDLRVFLESLDSHHSEINGRDIFLSAYTKWAKSKPVLEALKVLELRGRYNLMRG
;
A
#
# COMPACT_ATOMS: atom_id res chain seq x y z
N MET A 1 -13.35 -2.39 3.04
CA MET A 1 -13.63 -1.29 2.07
C MET A 1 -14.59 -0.24 2.63
N GLU A 2 -15.79 -0.60 3.12
CA GLU A 2 -16.76 0.38 3.68
C GLU A 2 -16.19 1.27 4.78
N ARG A 3 -15.38 0.70 5.70
CA ARG A 3 -14.66 1.44 6.75
C ARG A 3 -13.72 2.51 6.18
N LEU A 4 -13.11 2.26 5.03
CA LEU A 4 -12.21 3.19 4.36
C LEU A 4 -12.99 4.26 3.59
N LEU A 5 -14.05 3.86 2.89
CA LEU A 5 -14.95 4.78 2.17
C LEU A 5 -15.58 5.81 3.12
N SER A 6 -16.06 5.36 4.30
CA SER A 6 -16.65 6.26 5.31
C SER A 6 -15.65 7.29 5.87
N ARG A 7 -14.35 7.07 5.69
CA ARG A 7 -13.27 7.99 6.06
C ARG A 7 -12.74 8.81 4.88
N GLY A 8 -13.39 8.73 3.70
CA GLY A 8 -12.99 9.47 2.50
C GLY A 8 -11.72 8.94 1.83
N ILE A 9 -11.32 7.70 2.15
CA ILE A 9 -10.14 7.07 1.55
C ILE A 9 -10.51 6.57 0.14
N SER A 10 -9.62 6.82 -0.82
CA SER A 10 -9.83 6.50 -2.23
C SER A 10 -9.71 5.00 -2.50
N VAL A 11 -10.82 4.29 -2.32
CA VAL A 11 -11.01 2.86 -2.63
C VAL A 11 -12.25 2.71 -3.51
N PRO A 12 -12.38 1.63 -4.32
CA PRO A 12 -13.58 1.40 -5.11
C PRO A 12 -14.82 1.29 -4.24
N ALA A 13 -15.92 1.90 -4.67
CA ALA A 13 -17.22 1.71 -4.04
C ALA A 13 -17.69 0.26 -4.25
N LEU A 14 -18.21 -0.36 -3.20
CA LEU A 14 -18.79 -1.70 -3.26
C LEU A 14 -20.30 -1.55 -3.47
N TYR A 15 -20.82 -2.00 -4.63
CA TYR A 15 -22.23 -1.87 -4.97
C TYR A 15 -23.06 -3.05 -4.51
N SER A 16 -22.53 -4.28 -4.63
CA SER A 16 -23.20 -5.48 -4.12
C SER A 16 -22.24 -6.63 -3.86
N VAL A 17 -22.65 -7.50 -2.96
CA VAL A 17 -21.98 -8.78 -2.65
C VAL A 17 -23.00 -9.88 -2.81
N ASN A 18 -22.75 -10.85 -3.65
CA ASN A 18 -23.58 -12.05 -3.80
C ASN A 18 -22.82 -13.28 -3.29
N ILE A 19 -23.21 -13.76 -2.12
CA ILE A 19 -22.56 -14.89 -1.45
C ILE A 19 -22.86 -16.22 -2.18
N SER A 20 -24.03 -16.31 -2.84
CA SER A 20 -24.46 -17.58 -3.47
C SER A 20 -23.63 -17.95 -4.70
N ASP A 21 -23.11 -16.97 -5.42
CA ASP A 21 -22.26 -17.16 -6.60
C ASP A 21 -20.83 -16.62 -6.44
N ASN A 22 -20.47 -16.20 -5.21
CA ASN A 22 -19.17 -15.62 -4.88
C ASN A 22 -18.78 -14.43 -5.77
N SER A 23 -19.75 -13.56 -6.09
CA SER A 23 -19.51 -12.39 -6.93
C SER A 23 -19.55 -11.08 -6.15
N LEU A 24 -18.75 -10.11 -6.61
CA LEU A 24 -18.70 -8.74 -6.12
C LEU A 24 -18.96 -7.79 -7.29
N LEU A 25 -19.84 -6.81 -7.09
CA LEU A 25 -20.01 -5.68 -7.99
C LEU A 25 -19.42 -4.45 -7.34
N MET A 26 -18.41 -3.86 -7.98
CA MET A 26 -17.71 -2.69 -7.44
C MET A 26 -17.47 -1.65 -8.53
N GLU A 27 -17.11 -0.45 -8.10
CA GLU A 27 -16.71 0.64 -8.97
C GLU A 27 -15.52 0.23 -9.84
N TYR A 28 -15.60 0.54 -11.12
CA TYR A 28 -14.47 0.48 -12.04
C TYR A 28 -13.72 1.82 -12.00
N ILE A 29 -12.43 1.78 -11.71
CA ILE A 29 -11.56 2.97 -11.69
C ILE A 29 -10.72 2.95 -12.97
N ASP A 30 -10.98 3.90 -13.86
CA ASP A 30 -10.23 4.07 -15.11
C ASP A 30 -8.94 4.85 -14.82
N GLY A 31 -7.89 4.14 -14.46
CA GLY A 31 -6.60 4.70 -14.08
C GLY A 31 -5.42 3.85 -14.54
N SER A 32 -4.25 4.47 -14.65
CA SER A 32 -2.99 3.76 -14.88
C SER A 32 -2.49 3.14 -13.57
N THR A 33 -1.88 1.95 -13.62
CA THR A 33 -1.22 1.41 -12.42
C THR A 33 -0.08 2.31 -11.96
N LEU A 34 0.14 2.37 -10.66
CA LEU A 34 1.28 3.11 -10.10
C LEU A 34 2.61 2.62 -10.70
N GLU A 35 2.76 1.31 -10.92
CA GLU A 35 3.92 0.72 -11.60
C GLU A 35 4.21 1.39 -12.94
N LYS A 36 3.19 1.70 -13.75
CA LYS A 36 3.37 2.41 -15.03
C LYS A 36 3.64 3.89 -14.80
N ALA A 37 2.89 4.53 -13.89
CA ALA A 37 2.99 5.97 -13.63
C ALA A 37 4.36 6.36 -13.02
N LEU A 38 5.04 5.46 -12.31
CA LEU A 38 6.38 5.72 -11.77
C LEU A 38 7.48 5.85 -12.83
N ARG A 39 7.20 5.52 -14.09
CA ARG A 39 8.11 5.75 -15.23
C ARG A 39 8.00 7.17 -15.80
N GLU A 40 7.04 7.96 -15.30
CA GLU A 40 6.77 9.33 -15.75
C GLU A 40 7.53 10.35 -14.89
N LYS A 41 7.53 11.62 -15.33
CA LYS A 41 8.27 12.71 -14.65
C LYS A 41 7.76 13.00 -13.23
N ASP A 42 6.47 12.75 -12.96
CA ASP A 42 5.83 13.08 -11.67
C ASP A 42 5.90 11.94 -10.63
N PHE A 43 6.78 10.97 -10.83
CA PHE A 43 6.90 9.79 -9.96
C PHE A 43 7.06 10.12 -8.47
N LYS A 44 7.77 11.21 -8.14
CA LYS A 44 7.97 11.64 -6.74
C LYS A 44 6.65 11.99 -6.06
N ASN A 45 5.80 12.75 -6.74
CA ASN A 45 4.49 13.12 -6.24
C ASN A 45 3.58 11.89 -6.08
N HIS A 46 3.63 10.95 -7.02
CA HIS A 46 2.89 9.70 -6.92
C HIS A 46 3.34 8.88 -5.69
N LEU A 47 4.63 8.77 -5.42
CA LEU A 47 5.14 8.07 -4.24
C LEU A 47 4.72 8.73 -2.92
N VAL A 48 4.79 10.07 -2.86
CA VAL A 48 4.34 10.82 -1.68
C VAL A 48 2.86 10.58 -1.41
N LYS A 49 2.01 10.73 -2.44
CA LYS A 49 0.56 10.50 -2.32
C LYS A 49 0.22 9.04 -1.95
N THR A 50 0.98 8.08 -2.47
CA THR A 50 0.80 6.66 -2.12
C THR A 50 1.14 6.41 -0.65
N ALA A 51 2.24 7.00 -0.14
CA ALA A 51 2.59 6.90 1.27
C ALA A 51 1.52 7.52 2.17
N GLU A 52 1.01 8.71 1.80
CA GLU A 52 -0.08 9.37 2.51
C GLU A 52 -1.35 8.50 2.53
N LEU A 53 -1.73 7.91 1.38
CA LEU A 53 -2.88 7.01 1.29
C LEU A 53 -2.70 5.77 2.20
N LEU A 54 -1.51 5.17 2.21
CA LEU A 54 -1.23 4.01 3.05
C LEU A 54 -1.26 4.37 4.54
N THR A 55 -0.77 5.57 4.93
CA THR A 55 -0.91 6.04 6.33
C THR A 55 -2.37 6.23 6.73
N MET A 56 -3.22 6.70 5.82
CA MET A 56 -4.66 6.83 6.08
C MET A 56 -5.32 5.46 6.29
N ILE A 57 -4.97 4.45 5.50
CA ILE A 57 -5.45 3.07 5.64
C ILE A 57 -5.03 2.51 7.00
N HIS A 58 -3.75 2.60 7.33
CA HIS A 58 -3.20 2.13 8.62
C HIS A 58 -3.80 2.87 9.81
N SER A 59 -4.13 4.17 9.67
CA SER A 59 -4.79 4.94 10.73
C SER A 59 -6.23 4.48 11.00
N CYS A 60 -6.84 3.77 10.05
CA CYS A 60 -8.13 3.10 10.21
C CYS A 60 -8.01 1.69 10.81
N ASN A 61 -6.81 1.27 11.23
CA ASN A 61 -6.50 -0.09 11.67
C ASN A 61 -6.82 -1.15 10.59
N VAL A 62 -6.59 -0.79 9.34
CA VAL A 62 -6.68 -1.70 8.19
C VAL A 62 -5.27 -1.96 7.68
N VAL A 63 -4.97 -3.22 7.45
CA VAL A 63 -3.76 -3.70 6.77
C VAL A 63 -4.21 -4.26 5.43
N HIS A 64 -3.56 -3.85 4.35
CA HIS A 64 -3.96 -4.23 3.00
C HIS A 64 -3.63 -5.71 2.69
N GLY A 65 -2.46 -6.16 3.12
CA GLY A 65 -1.96 -7.52 2.95
C GLY A 65 -1.20 -7.77 1.65
N ASP A 66 -1.47 -6.99 0.59
CA ASP A 66 -0.75 -7.06 -0.69
C ASP A 66 -0.66 -5.69 -1.40
N PRO A 67 -0.08 -4.65 -0.78
CA PRO A 67 -0.03 -3.31 -1.37
C PRO A 67 1.13 -3.18 -2.39
N THR A 68 1.11 -3.99 -3.44
CA THR A 68 2.08 -3.89 -4.54
C THR A 68 1.84 -2.65 -5.39
N THR A 69 2.83 -2.21 -6.18
CA THR A 69 2.69 -1.06 -7.09
C THR A 69 1.61 -1.25 -8.16
N SER A 70 1.20 -2.50 -8.42
CA SER A 70 0.09 -2.83 -9.34
C SER A 70 -1.30 -2.65 -8.71
N ASN A 71 -1.39 -2.65 -7.37
CA ASN A 71 -2.64 -2.50 -6.62
C ASN A 71 -2.98 -1.05 -6.27
N PHE A 72 -2.26 -0.09 -6.84
CA PHE A 72 -2.60 1.33 -6.81
C PHE A 72 -2.87 1.84 -8.23
N LEU A 73 -3.95 2.60 -8.38
CA LEU A 73 -4.32 3.23 -9.63
C LEU A 73 -4.19 4.76 -9.53
N VAL A 74 -3.61 5.35 -10.54
CA VAL A 74 -3.38 6.79 -10.66
C VAL A 74 -4.41 7.38 -11.61
N THR A 75 -5.19 8.34 -11.10
CA THR A 75 -6.08 9.21 -11.84
C THR A 75 -5.70 10.68 -11.54
N ASP A 76 -6.61 11.54 -11.19
CA ASP A 76 -6.37 12.83 -10.52
C ASP A 76 -5.84 12.63 -9.07
N LYS A 77 -6.07 11.45 -8.49
CA LYS A 77 -5.60 11.01 -7.18
C LYS A 77 -5.11 9.56 -7.24
N ILE A 78 -4.57 9.07 -6.13
CA ILE A 78 -4.20 7.67 -5.99
C ILE A 78 -5.36 6.89 -5.37
N HIS A 79 -5.72 5.76 -5.97
CA HIS A 79 -6.67 4.81 -5.45
C HIS A 79 -5.96 3.51 -5.08
N VAL A 80 -6.41 2.82 -4.05
CA VAL A 80 -5.96 1.47 -3.73
C VAL A 80 -7.07 0.46 -4.01
N ILE A 81 -6.71 -0.65 -4.62
CA ILE A 81 -7.60 -1.72 -5.06
C ILE A 81 -7.16 -3.07 -4.51
N ASP A 82 -8.00 -4.09 -4.65
CA ASP A 82 -7.72 -5.48 -4.28
C ASP A 82 -7.45 -5.71 -2.79
N PHE A 83 -8.52 -5.68 -2.01
CA PHE A 83 -8.52 -5.95 -0.57
C PHE A 83 -8.70 -7.44 -0.21
N GLY A 84 -8.41 -8.37 -1.14
CA GLY A 84 -8.61 -9.81 -0.95
C GLY A 84 -7.82 -10.40 0.22
N LEU A 85 -6.67 -9.82 0.57
CA LEU A 85 -5.82 -10.25 1.69
C LEU A 85 -5.87 -9.31 2.89
N SER A 86 -6.75 -8.31 2.86
CA SER A 86 -6.81 -7.28 3.91
C SER A 86 -7.36 -7.81 5.23
N SER A 87 -6.90 -7.22 6.31
CA SER A 87 -7.36 -7.52 7.67
C SER A 87 -7.52 -6.26 8.52
N ILE A 88 -8.24 -6.40 9.62
CA ILE A 88 -8.28 -5.37 10.68
C ILE A 88 -7.19 -5.72 11.68
N SER A 89 -6.23 -4.82 11.86
CA SER A 89 -5.13 -5.02 12.80
C SER A 89 -4.67 -3.69 13.40
N GLU A 90 -4.31 -3.74 14.67
CA GLU A 90 -3.64 -2.65 15.39
C GLU A 90 -2.13 -2.92 15.56
N ASP A 91 -1.64 -4.05 15.06
CA ASP A 91 -0.25 -4.47 15.19
C ASP A 91 0.65 -3.69 14.23
N ASP A 92 1.75 -3.18 14.75
CA ASP A 92 2.73 -2.44 13.96
C ASP A 92 3.58 -3.37 13.08
N GLU A 93 3.72 -4.65 13.42
CA GLU A 93 4.39 -5.65 12.57
C GLU A 93 3.55 -5.96 11.32
N ASP A 94 2.22 -6.00 11.43
CA ASP A 94 1.32 -6.17 10.27
C ASP A 94 1.38 -4.96 9.33
N ARG A 95 1.39 -3.74 9.87
CA ARG A 95 1.59 -2.51 9.08
C ARG A 95 2.97 -2.47 8.43
N ALA A 96 4.00 -2.94 9.15
CA ALA A 96 5.35 -3.04 8.61
C ALA A 96 5.44 -4.08 7.48
N SER A 97 4.67 -5.16 7.55
CA SER A 97 4.54 -6.13 6.46
C SER A 97 3.98 -5.51 5.20
N ASP A 98 2.95 -4.65 5.29
CA ASP A 98 2.46 -3.87 4.15
C ASP A 98 3.56 -2.98 3.55
N LEU A 99 4.30 -2.25 4.39
CA LEU A 99 5.42 -1.43 3.91
C LEU A 99 6.47 -2.27 3.19
N ARG A 100 6.81 -3.43 3.74
CA ARG A 100 7.79 -4.33 3.15
C ARG A 100 7.34 -4.81 1.77
N VAL A 101 6.08 -5.28 1.62
CA VAL A 101 5.52 -5.72 0.33
C VAL A 101 5.56 -4.59 -0.69
N PHE A 102 5.14 -3.38 -0.31
CA PHE A 102 5.20 -2.21 -1.19
C PHE A 102 6.63 -1.91 -1.65
N LEU A 103 7.58 -1.86 -0.72
CA LEU A 103 8.96 -1.51 -1.02
C LEU A 103 9.67 -2.59 -1.86
N GLU A 104 9.42 -3.88 -1.61
CA GLU A 104 9.92 -4.97 -2.44
C GLU A 104 9.36 -4.89 -3.87
N SER A 105 8.06 -4.59 -4.03
CA SER A 105 7.45 -4.37 -5.34
C SER A 105 8.04 -3.14 -6.05
N LEU A 106 8.27 -2.05 -5.33
CA LEU A 106 8.89 -0.84 -5.86
C LEU A 106 10.32 -1.10 -6.32
N ASP A 107 11.15 -1.71 -5.48
CA ASP A 107 12.57 -1.98 -5.77
C ASP A 107 12.75 -2.96 -6.95
N SER A 108 11.84 -3.93 -7.09
CA SER A 108 11.91 -4.93 -8.16
C SER A 108 11.58 -4.37 -9.56
N HIS A 109 10.74 -3.33 -9.65
CA HIS A 109 10.29 -2.76 -10.93
C HIS A 109 10.90 -1.39 -11.25
N HIS A 110 11.46 -0.71 -10.25
CA HIS A 110 11.91 0.69 -10.32
C HIS A 110 13.22 0.92 -9.56
N SER A 111 14.19 0.02 -9.71
CA SER A 111 15.51 0.12 -9.07
C SER A 111 16.32 1.36 -9.49
N GLU A 112 15.96 1.97 -10.63
CA GLU A 112 16.60 3.16 -11.19
C GLU A 112 16.24 4.48 -10.49
N ILE A 113 15.15 4.48 -9.68
CA ILE A 113 14.73 5.67 -8.92
C ILE A 113 14.99 5.48 -7.44
N ASN A 114 15.29 6.59 -6.74
CA ASN A 114 15.37 6.59 -5.27
C ASN A 114 13.96 6.62 -4.64
N GLY A 115 13.11 5.67 -5.05
CA GLY A 115 11.70 5.64 -4.66
C GLY A 115 11.49 5.31 -3.19
N ARG A 116 12.31 4.42 -2.66
CA ARG A 116 12.25 3.97 -1.26
C ARG A 116 12.38 5.12 -0.28
N ASP A 117 13.40 5.97 -0.44
CA ASP A 117 13.64 7.08 0.46
C ASP A 117 12.53 8.13 0.38
N ILE A 118 12.01 8.40 -0.82
CA ILE A 118 10.91 9.33 -1.04
C ILE A 118 9.65 8.83 -0.32
N PHE A 119 9.29 7.56 -0.52
CA PHE A 119 8.12 6.96 0.09
C PHE A 119 8.22 6.93 1.62
N LEU A 120 9.32 6.43 2.17
CA LEU A 120 9.52 6.33 3.62
C LEU A 120 9.58 7.71 4.28
N SER A 121 10.20 8.71 3.63
CA SER A 121 10.21 10.10 4.12
C SER A 121 8.79 10.67 4.23
N ALA A 122 7.92 10.37 3.27
CA ALA A 122 6.52 10.77 3.35
C ALA A 122 5.75 10.02 4.44
N TYR A 123 5.96 8.71 4.57
CA TYR A 123 5.33 7.87 5.58
C TYR A 123 5.71 8.30 7.02
N THR A 124 6.95 8.80 7.24
CA THR A 124 7.40 9.29 8.57
C THR A 124 6.60 10.46 9.11
N LYS A 125 5.88 11.20 8.25
CA LYS A 125 5.03 12.33 8.68
C LYS A 125 3.82 11.88 9.50
N TRP A 126 3.45 10.63 9.42
CA TRP A 126 2.39 10.07 10.26
C TRP A 126 2.87 9.92 11.71
N ALA A 127 2.10 10.44 12.66
CA ALA A 127 2.49 10.48 14.08
C ALA A 127 2.76 9.10 14.71
N LYS A 128 2.15 8.03 14.15
CA LYS A 128 2.36 6.64 14.62
C LYS A 128 3.35 5.85 13.75
N SER A 129 4.09 6.50 12.86
CA SER A 129 5.02 5.84 11.93
C SER A 129 6.21 5.17 12.62
N LYS A 130 6.71 5.75 13.73
CA LYS A 130 7.96 5.31 14.37
C LYS A 130 7.97 3.82 14.72
N PRO A 131 7.01 3.26 15.49
CA PRO A 131 7.01 1.84 15.82
C PRO A 131 6.86 0.94 14.59
N VAL A 132 6.10 1.36 13.58
CA VAL A 132 5.97 0.63 12.32
C VAL A 132 7.30 0.56 11.57
N LEU A 133 8.04 1.66 11.51
CA LEU A 133 9.35 1.70 10.84
C LEU A 133 10.42 0.92 11.62
N GLU A 134 10.33 0.86 12.94
CA GLU A 134 11.18 -0.01 13.77
C GLU A 134 10.88 -1.49 13.48
N ALA A 135 9.61 -1.88 13.42
CA ALA A 135 9.19 -3.22 13.02
C ALA A 135 9.65 -3.58 11.60
N LEU A 136 9.55 -2.65 10.65
CA LEU A 136 10.04 -2.86 9.28
C LEU A 136 11.53 -3.20 9.25
N LYS A 137 12.38 -2.49 10.00
CA LYS A 137 13.82 -2.79 10.09
C LYS A 137 14.06 -4.22 10.60
N VAL A 138 13.30 -4.67 11.59
CA VAL A 138 13.41 -6.03 12.13
C VAL A 138 13.00 -7.07 11.08
N LEU A 139 11.90 -6.86 10.35
CA LEU A 139 11.45 -7.76 9.28
C LEU A 139 12.48 -7.87 8.16
N GLU A 140 13.09 -6.76 7.74
CA GLU A 140 14.12 -6.76 6.69
C GLU A 140 15.41 -7.47 7.14
N LEU A 141 15.79 -7.37 8.40
CA LEU A 141 16.92 -8.13 8.96
C LEU A 141 16.64 -9.63 8.96
N ARG A 142 15.47 -10.05 9.43
CA ARG A 142 15.06 -11.47 9.41
C ARG A 142 15.07 -12.05 7.99
N GLY A 143 14.57 -11.31 7.00
CA GLY A 143 14.58 -11.73 5.59
C GLY A 143 15.99 -11.96 5.05
N ARG A 144 16.95 -11.08 5.35
CA ARG A 144 18.36 -11.22 4.93
C ARG A 144 19.04 -12.45 5.57
N TYR A 145 18.79 -12.73 6.85
CA TYR A 145 19.35 -13.90 7.51
C TYR A 145 18.84 -15.22 6.95
N ASN A 146 17.58 -15.30 6.51
CA ASN A 146 17.01 -16.49 5.88
C ASN A 146 17.63 -16.78 4.51
N LEU A 147 17.93 -15.74 3.71
CA LEU A 147 18.61 -15.87 2.41
C LEU A 147 20.08 -16.31 2.52
N MET A 148 20.75 -16.04 3.65
CA MET A 148 22.15 -16.46 3.88
C MET A 148 22.29 -17.91 4.37
N ARG A 149 21.19 -18.60 4.72
CA ARG A 149 21.18 -19.98 5.23
C ARG A 149 20.69 -21.03 4.21
N GLY A 150 20.26 -20.61 3.02
CA GLY A 150 19.89 -21.47 1.88
C GLY A 150 20.97 -21.45 0.82
#